data_0d4f05312e0bc75eb8d164158e0788c9
#
_entry.id   0d4f05312e0bc75eb8d164158e0788c9
#
_cell.length_a   1.000
_cell.length_b   1.000
_cell.length_c   1.000
_cell.angle_alpha   90.00
_cell.angle_beta   90.00
_cell.angle_gamma   90.00
#
_symmetry.space_group_name_H-M   'P 1'
#
loop_
_entity.id
_entity.type
_entity.pdbx_description
1 polymer ?
#
loop_
_entity_poly.entity_id
_entity_poly.type
_entity_poly.pdbx_seq_one_letter_code
_entity_poly.pdbx_strand_id
1 'polypeptide(L)'
;MKKASILMENGEKILIDLFSNEAPGTVENFEKLANEGFYNGVTFHRVIPGFVSQGGDPTGTGAGGPGYSIKCETEGNPHKHEAGSLSMAHAGKDTGGSQFFLVHEPQPHLNGVHTVFGKVTEGLDTVLKMKNGDVMKEVKVWEE
;
A
#
# COMPACT_ATOMS: atom_id res chain seq x y z
N MET A 1 -7.17 16.49 4.08
CA MET A 1 -6.93 15.03 4.07
C MET A 1 -5.78 14.69 3.13
N LYS A 2 -4.89 13.81 3.56
CA LYS A 2 -3.80 13.37 2.70
C LYS A 2 -4.30 12.42 1.62
N LYS A 3 -3.78 12.61 0.42
CA LYS A 3 -4.11 11.83 -0.77
C LYS A 3 -2.83 11.23 -1.35
N ALA A 4 -2.97 10.11 -2.04
CA ALA A 4 -1.85 9.49 -2.75
C ALA A 4 -2.24 9.16 -4.18
N SER A 5 -1.26 9.12 -5.06
CA SER A 5 -1.44 8.59 -6.42
C SER A 5 -0.32 7.61 -6.73
N ILE A 6 -0.70 6.52 -7.40
CA ILE A 6 0.24 5.57 -7.97
C ILE A 6 0.05 5.64 -9.48
N LEU A 7 1.07 6.12 -10.18
CA LEU A 7 1.10 6.13 -11.65
C LEU A 7 1.82 4.87 -12.08
N MET A 8 1.13 4.00 -12.82
CA MET A 8 1.72 2.78 -13.36
C MET A 8 2.49 3.08 -14.64
N GLU A 9 3.44 2.24 -14.96
CA GLU A 9 4.27 2.41 -16.15
C GLU A 9 3.47 2.38 -17.45
N ASN A 10 2.33 1.69 -17.46
CA ASN A 10 1.41 1.66 -18.60
C ASN A 10 0.55 2.93 -18.75
N GLY A 11 0.71 3.90 -17.85
CA GLY A 11 -0.05 5.16 -17.87
C GLY A 11 -1.32 5.16 -17.03
N GLU A 12 -1.73 4.03 -16.50
CA GLU A 12 -2.91 3.98 -15.62
C GLU A 12 -2.58 4.56 -14.25
N LYS A 13 -3.57 5.13 -13.59
CA LYS A 13 -3.39 5.85 -12.34
C LYS A 13 -4.39 5.39 -11.29
N ILE A 14 -3.90 5.26 -10.06
CA ILE A 14 -4.70 4.89 -8.89
C ILE A 14 -4.67 6.07 -7.92
N LEU A 15 -5.85 6.53 -7.49
CA LEU A 15 -5.99 7.59 -6.49
C LEU A 15 -6.46 6.99 -5.18
N ILE A 16 -5.89 7.45 -4.07
CA ILE A 16 -6.09 6.87 -2.75
C ILE A 16 -6.28 7.96 -1.72
N ASP A 17 -7.26 7.79 -0.83
CA ASP A 17 -7.39 8.60 0.39
C ASP A 17 -6.57 7.92 1.48
N LEU A 18 -5.78 8.69 2.23
CA LEU A 18 -4.95 8.18 3.32
C LEU A 18 -5.58 8.51 4.67
N PHE A 19 -5.50 7.56 5.60
CA PHE A 19 -6.15 7.65 6.91
C PHE A 19 -5.15 8.12 7.98
N SER A 20 -4.77 9.41 7.91
CA SER A 20 -3.76 9.99 8.80
C SER A 20 -4.17 9.99 10.27
N ASN A 21 -5.47 10.06 10.56
CA ASN A 21 -5.96 10.08 11.95
C ASN A 21 -5.88 8.72 12.60
N GLU A 22 -6.16 7.66 11.85
CA GLU A 22 -6.22 6.30 12.37
C GLU A 22 -4.89 5.55 12.27
N ALA A 23 -4.02 5.96 11.33
CA ALA A 23 -2.73 5.33 11.12
C ALA A 23 -1.65 6.38 10.83
N PRO A 24 -1.41 7.32 11.77
CA PRO A 24 -0.54 8.46 11.52
C PRO A 24 0.91 8.08 11.20
N GLY A 25 1.47 7.12 11.90
CA GLY A 25 2.85 6.69 11.68
C GLY A 25 3.02 5.97 10.35
N THR A 26 2.05 5.14 9.98
CA THR A 26 2.07 4.41 8.72
C THR A 26 1.93 5.36 7.54
N VAL A 27 1.02 6.31 7.62
CA VAL A 27 0.82 7.32 6.57
C VAL A 27 2.06 8.20 6.44
N GLU A 28 2.63 8.67 7.55
CA GLU A 28 3.83 9.49 7.53
C GLU A 28 5.00 8.75 6.86
N ASN A 29 5.19 7.48 7.19
CA ASN A 29 6.23 6.66 6.58
C ASN A 29 6.01 6.49 5.08
N PHE A 30 4.77 6.17 4.68
CA PHE A 30 4.43 6.02 3.27
C PHE A 30 4.68 7.33 2.50
N GLU A 31 4.25 8.45 3.06
CA GLU A 31 4.46 9.78 2.48
C GLU A 31 5.94 10.07 2.28
N LYS A 32 6.74 9.83 3.30
CA LYS A 32 8.19 10.05 3.25
C LYS A 32 8.82 9.24 2.13
N LEU A 33 8.55 7.94 2.09
CA LEU A 33 9.12 7.06 1.07
C LEU A 33 8.64 7.45 -0.34
N ALA A 34 7.35 7.72 -0.50
CA ALA A 34 6.80 8.10 -1.80
C ALA A 34 7.45 9.38 -2.32
N ASN A 35 7.53 10.41 -1.49
CA ASN A 35 8.02 11.73 -1.90
C ASN A 35 9.54 11.77 -2.04
N GLU A 36 10.26 10.80 -1.50
CA GLU A 36 11.69 10.63 -1.74
C GLU A 36 11.99 9.84 -3.02
N GLY A 37 10.96 9.36 -3.72
CA GLY A 37 11.13 8.57 -4.92
C GLY A 37 11.44 7.10 -4.67
N PHE A 38 11.28 6.63 -3.44
CA PHE A 38 11.59 5.25 -3.05
C PHE A 38 10.85 4.22 -3.90
N TYR A 39 9.57 4.49 -4.20
CA TYR A 39 8.73 3.56 -4.95
C TYR A 39 8.85 3.66 -6.47
N ASN A 40 9.58 4.65 -6.97
CA ASN A 40 9.70 4.84 -8.42
C ASN A 40 10.48 3.68 -9.04
N GLY A 41 9.88 2.99 -10.01
CA GLY A 41 10.46 1.82 -10.65
C GLY A 41 10.32 0.52 -9.87
N VAL A 42 9.62 0.54 -8.74
CA VAL A 42 9.41 -0.65 -7.90
C VAL A 42 8.17 -1.40 -8.37
N THR A 43 8.20 -2.73 -8.28
CA THR A 43 7.16 -3.59 -8.83
C THR A 43 6.10 -3.99 -7.81
N PHE A 44 4.95 -4.42 -8.34
CA PHE A 44 4.02 -5.28 -7.60
C PHE A 44 4.48 -6.72 -7.83
N HIS A 45 5.32 -7.21 -6.93
CA HIS A 45 6.01 -8.49 -7.10
C HIS A 45 5.14 -9.71 -6.77
N ARG A 46 3.98 -9.49 -6.14
CA ARG A 46 3.08 -10.59 -5.77
C ARG A 46 1.63 -10.15 -5.96
N VAL A 47 1.05 -10.56 -7.07
CA VAL A 47 -0.35 -10.28 -7.39
C VAL A 47 -1.13 -11.58 -7.41
N ILE A 48 -2.14 -11.68 -6.54
CA ILE A 48 -3.00 -12.84 -6.43
C ILE A 48 -4.43 -12.39 -6.73
N PRO A 49 -4.98 -12.71 -7.91
CA PRO A 49 -6.34 -12.30 -8.28
C PRO A 49 -7.36 -12.72 -7.22
N GLY A 50 -8.27 -11.81 -6.89
CA GLY A 50 -9.29 -12.05 -5.87
C GLY A 50 -8.79 -11.91 -4.44
N PHE A 51 -7.50 -11.64 -4.25
CA PHE A 51 -6.89 -11.45 -2.94
C PHE A 51 -6.25 -10.06 -2.84
N VAL A 52 -4.99 -9.93 -3.23
CA VAL A 52 -4.25 -8.68 -3.11
C VAL A 52 -3.26 -8.46 -4.25
N SER A 53 -2.86 -7.19 -4.46
CA SER A 53 -1.68 -6.80 -5.23
C SER A 53 -0.68 -6.24 -4.23
N GLN A 54 0.43 -6.94 -4.00
CA GLN A 54 1.47 -6.55 -3.05
C GLN A 54 2.72 -6.04 -3.77
N GLY A 55 3.21 -4.89 -3.33
CA GLY A 55 4.40 -4.27 -3.90
C GLY A 55 5.14 -3.43 -2.87
N GLY A 56 6.12 -2.66 -3.34
CA GLY A 56 6.87 -1.73 -2.50
C GLY A 56 8.18 -2.26 -1.97
N ASP A 57 8.60 -3.46 -2.37
CA ASP A 57 9.91 -3.99 -2.06
C ASP A 57 10.90 -3.56 -3.15
N PRO A 58 11.93 -2.75 -2.82
CA PRO A 58 12.88 -2.28 -3.84
C PRO A 58 13.68 -3.42 -4.48
N THR A 59 13.79 -4.57 -3.83
CA THR A 59 14.48 -5.75 -4.39
C THR A 59 13.56 -6.63 -5.23
N GLY A 60 12.24 -6.47 -5.12
CA GLY A 60 11.27 -7.25 -5.84
C GLY A 60 11.14 -8.72 -5.41
N THR A 61 11.75 -9.09 -4.28
CA THR A 61 11.79 -10.48 -3.80
C THR A 61 10.78 -10.78 -2.69
N GLY A 62 10.25 -9.75 -2.07
CA GLY A 62 9.40 -9.86 -0.87
C GLY A 62 10.18 -9.76 0.43
N ALA A 63 11.51 -9.76 0.37
CA ALA A 63 12.37 -9.73 1.56
C ALA A 63 13.01 -8.36 1.83
N GLY A 64 12.89 -7.41 0.91
CA GLY A 64 13.50 -6.09 1.04
C GLY A 64 12.59 -5.07 1.71
N GLY A 65 13.16 -3.92 2.02
CA GLY A 65 12.44 -2.82 2.66
C GLY A 65 13.32 -1.58 2.78
N PRO A 66 12.90 -0.60 3.59
CA PRO A 66 13.59 0.69 3.69
C PRO A 66 14.78 0.69 4.65
N GLY A 67 15.08 -0.44 5.29
CA GLY A 67 16.18 -0.55 6.25
C GLY A 67 15.76 -0.31 7.70
N TYR A 68 14.47 -0.22 7.97
CA TYR A 68 13.90 -0.05 9.31
C TYR A 68 12.50 -0.64 9.35
N SER A 69 11.93 -0.74 10.54
CA SER A 69 10.55 -1.23 10.72
C SER A 69 9.68 -0.18 11.39
N ILE A 70 8.37 -0.24 11.12
CA ILE A 70 7.38 0.63 11.75
C ILE A 70 6.39 -0.23 12.55
N LYS A 71 5.76 0.40 13.54
CA LYS A 71 4.78 -0.26 14.40
C LYS A 71 3.44 -0.43 13.69
N CYS A 72 2.75 -1.50 14.00
CA CYS A 72 1.36 -1.69 13.58
C CYS A 72 0.47 -0.65 14.25
N GLU A 73 -0.53 -0.19 13.51
CA GLU A 73 -1.53 0.77 14.00
C GLU A 73 -2.92 0.17 13.82
N THR A 74 -3.11 -1.02 14.36
CA THR A 74 -4.36 -1.76 14.26
C THR A 74 -5.30 -1.50 15.42
N GLU A 75 -4.76 -1.21 16.61
CA GLU A 75 -5.56 -0.93 17.80
C GLU A 75 -6.31 0.40 17.63
N GLY A 76 -7.62 0.36 17.80
CA GLY A 76 -8.46 1.54 17.63
C GLY A 76 -8.68 1.95 16.18
N ASN A 77 -8.15 1.21 15.22
CA ASN A 77 -8.33 1.48 13.79
C ASN A 77 -9.60 0.76 13.32
N PRO A 78 -10.65 1.50 12.90
CA PRO A 78 -11.93 0.91 12.53
C PRO A 78 -11.97 0.36 11.11
N HIS A 79 -10.92 0.64 10.31
CA HIS A 79 -10.92 0.28 8.90
C HIS A 79 -10.68 -1.21 8.70
N LYS A 80 -11.41 -1.78 7.74
CA LYS A 80 -11.36 -3.20 7.42
C LYS A 80 -10.74 -3.41 6.05
N HIS A 81 -10.31 -4.63 5.78
CA HIS A 81 -9.76 -5.01 4.48
C HIS A 81 -10.91 -5.27 3.51
N GLU A 82 -11.30 -4.25 2.79
CA GLU A 82 -12.34 -4.26 1.77
C GLU A 82 -11.70 -4.09 0.39
N ALA A 83 -12.48 -4.26 -0.68
CA ALA A 83 -11.99 -3.97 -2.02
C ALA A 83 -11.46 -2.54 -2.09
N GLY A 84 -10.21 -2.36 -2.52
CA GLY A 84 -9.57 -1.06 -2.61
C GLY A 84 -8.86 -0.59 -1.35
N SER A 85 -8.86 -1.36 -0.26
CA SER A 85 -8.12 -1.00 0.94
C SER A 85 -6.62 -1.03 0.67
N LEU A 86 -5.91 -0.03 1.20
CA LEU A 86 -4.45 0.02 1.19
C LEU A 86 -3.97 -0.37 2.58
N SER A 87 -3.16 -1.41 2.66
CA SER A 87 -2.74 -1.99 3.93
C SER A 87 -1.24 -2.29 3.94
N MET A 88 -0.64 -2.23 5.13
CA MET A 88 0.80 -2.44 5.28
C MET A 88 1.11 -3.92 5.41
N ALA A 89 1.95 -4.43 4.49
CA ALA A 89 2.46 -5.80 4.57
C ALA A 89 3.54 -5.89 5.65
N HIS A 90 3.63 -7.04 6.32
CA HIS A 90 4.67 -7.30 7.31
C HIS A 90 4.87 -8.81 7.51
N ALA A 91 5.96 -9.16 8.16
CA ALA A 91 6.31 -10.54 8.50
C ALA A 91 6.06 -10.86 9.98
N GLY A 92 5.11 -10.19 10.60
CA GLY A 92 4.76 -10.30 12.01
C GLY A 92 4.50 -8.92 12.60
N LYS A 93 4.09 -8.87 13.85
CA LYS A 93 3.76 -7.61 14.53
C LYS A 93 4.96 -6.67 14.54
N ASP A 94 4.72 -5.40 14.16
CA ASP A 94 5.70 -4.31 14.20
C ASP A 94 6.93 -4.54 13.30
N THR A 95 6.75 -5.26 12.18
CA THR A 95 7.82 -5.49 11.21
C THR A 95 7.55 -4.86 9.84
N GLY A 96 6.52 -4.01 9.72
CA GLY A 96 6.23 -3.29 8.48
C GLY A 96 7.36 -2.35 8.10
N GLY A 97 7.46 -2.03 6.81
CA GLY A 97 8.48 -1.12 6.31
C GLY A 97 8.00 -0.38 5.08
N SER A 98 8.26 -0.89 3.89
CA SER A 98 7.84 -0.25 2.64
C SER A 98 6.81 -1.05 1.86
N GLN A 99 6.70 -2.35 2.09
CA GLN A 99 5.78 -3.18 1.34
C GLN A 99 4.34 -2.92 1.78
N PHE A 100 3.46 -2.83 0.81
CA PHE A 100 2.03 -2.64 1.04
C PHE A 100 1.25 -3.49 0.06
N PHE A 101 -0.05 -3.65 0.33
CA PHE A 101 -0.92 -4.31 -0.63
C PHE A 101 -2.23 -3.56 -0.80
N LEU A 102 -2.75 -3.70 -2.00
CA LEU A 102 -4.07 -3.20 -2.39
C LEU A 102 -5.01 -4.40 -2.47
N VAL A 103 -6.11 -4.34 -1.74
CA VAL A 103 -7.03 -5.47 -1.57
C VAL A 103 -7.98 -5.55 -2.75
N HIS A 104 -8.15 -6.75 -3.32
CA HIS A 104 -9.08 -6.97 -4.44
C HIS A 104 -10.51 -7.20 -3.97
N GLU A 105 -10.66 -8.05 -2.97
CA GLU A 105 -11.96 -8.43 -2.39
C GLU A 105 -11.83 -8.46 -0.88
N PRO A 106 -12.94 -8.37 -0.10
CA PRO A 106 -12.87 -8.36 1.35
C PRO A 106 -12.07 -9.53 1.92
N GLN A 107 -11.15 -9.21 2.85
CA GLN A 107 -10.26 -10.17 3.50
C GLN A 107 -10.36 -10.02 5.02
N PRO A 108 -11.46 -10.49 5.64
CA PRO A 108 -11.68 -10.27 7.08
C PRO A 108 -10.62 -10.89 7.97
N HIS A 109 -9.92 -11.93 7.51
CA HIS A 109 -8.85 -12.56 8.30
C HIS A 109 -7.64 -11.67 8.50
N LEU A 110 -7.51 -10.58 7.72
CA LEU A 110 -6.42 -9.62 7.86
C LEU A 110 -6.77 -8.48 8.82
N ASN A 111 -8.04 -8.33 9.17
CA ASN A 111 -8.48 -7.24 10.06
C ASN A 111 -7.85 -7.40 11.44
N GLY A 112 -7.30 -6.29 11.97
CA GLY A 112 -6.62 -6.31 13.26
C GLY A 112 -5.20 -6.88 13.23
N VAL A 113 -4.74 -7.40 12.09
CA VAL A 113 -3.39 -7.96 11.91
C VAL A 113 -2.51 -7.01 11.10
N HIS A 114 -3.03 -6.51 9.99
CA HIS A 114 -2.34 -5.55 9.13
C HIS A 114 -3.00 -4.17 9.26
N THR A 115 -2.18 -3.13 9.18
CA THR A 115 -2.65 -1.75 9.30
C THR A 115 -3.28 -1.27 8.00
N VAL A 116 -4.59 -1.05 7.99
CA VAL A 116 -5.27 -0.39 6.88
C VAL A 116 -5.03 1.11 7.02
N PHE A 117 -4.40 1.74 6.03
CA PHE A 117 -4.06 3.16 6.11
C PHE A 117 -4.55 3.99 4.91
N GLY A 118 -5.32 3.41 4.03
CA GLY A 118 -5.88 4.14 2.91
C GLY A 118 -6.97 3.35 2.17
N LYS A 119 -7.59 4.03 1.21
CA LYS A 119 -8.66 3.47 0.39
C LYS A 119 -8.58 4.04 -1.02
N VAL A 120 -8.63 3.18 -2.02
CA VAL A 120 -8.69 3.58 -3.43
C VAL A 120 -10.01 4.31 -3.70
N THR A 121 -9.92 5.50 -4.28
CA THR A 121 -11.08 6.30 -4.69
C THR A 121 -11.29 6.26 -6.20
N GLU A 122 -10.21 6.09 -6.97
CA GLU A 122 -10.26 5.92 -8.41
C GLU A 122 -9.20 4.92 -8.84
N GLY A 123 -9.50 4.10 -9.85
CA GLY A 123 -8.54 3.15 -10.39
C GLY A 123 -8.62 1.76 -9.79
N LEU A 124 -9.72 1.39 -9.13
CA LEU A 124 -9.89 0.02 -8.62
C LEU A 124 -9.79 -1.01 -9.74
N ASP A 125 -10.32 -0.72 -10.92
CA ASP A 125 -10.20 -1.60 -12.08
C ASP A 125 -8.73 -1.83 -12.47
N THR A 126 -7.88 -0.81 -12.33
CA THR A 126 -6.44 -0.95 -12.53
C THR A 126 -5.84 -1.95 -11.53
N VAL A 127 -6.25 -1.85 -10.26
CA VAL A 127 -5.81 -2.78 -9.21
C VAL A 127 -6.21 -4.22 -9.55
N LEU A 128 -7.46 -4.40 -9.97
CA LEU A 128 -8.02 -5.74 -10.20
C LEU A 128 -7.41 -6.46 -11.40
N LYS A 129 -6.82 -5.73 -12.34
CA LYS A 129 -6.20 -6.33 -13.54
C LYS A 129 -4.67 -6.32 -13.51
N MET A 130 -4.06 -5.96 -12.37
CA MET A 130 -2.61 -6.02 -12.21
C MET A 130 -2.07 -7.43 -12.38
N LYS A 131 -0.81 -7.51 -12.80
CA LYS A 131 -0.06 -8.76 -12.96
C LYS A 131 1.25 -8.68 -12.21
N ASN A 132 1.80 -9.84 -11.86
CA ASN A 132 3.11 -9.90 -11.23
C ASN A 132 4.15 -9.16 -12.09
N GLY A 133 4.89 -8.26 -11.44
CA GLY A 133 5.93 -7.50 -12.11
C GLY A 133 5.49 -6.17 -12.69
N ASP A 134 4.21 -5.82 -12.60
CA ASP A 134 3.75 -4.50 -13.01
C ASP A 134 4.49 -3.42 -12.21
N VAL A 135 4.95 -2.37 -12.90
CA VAL A 135 5.88 -1.38 -12.35
C VAL A 135 5.16 -0.10 -11.99
N MET A 136 5.45 0.42 -10.79
CA MET A 136 5.05 1.76 -10.38
C MET A 136 6.03 2.76 -10.97
N LYS A 137 5.55 3.66 -11.84
CA LYS A 137 6.39 4.69 -12.41
C LYS A 137 6.68 5.79 -11.40
N GLU A 138 5.64 6.18 -10.65
CA GLU A 138 5.76 7.27 -9.68
C GLU A 138 4.67 7.16 -8.61
N VAL A 139 5.05 7.39 -7.37
CA VAL A 139 4.11 7.46 -6.25
C VAL A 139 4.26 8.81 -5.58
N LYS A 140 3.15 9.51 -5.38
CA LYS A 140 3.12 10.84 -4.76
C LYS A 140 2.12 10.89 -3.63
N VAL A 141 2.43 11.69 -2.61
CA VAL A 141 1.51 11.98 -1.51
C VAL A 141 1.45 13.50 -1.33
N TRP A 142 0.25 14.03 -1.15
CA TRP A 142 0.04 15.47 -0.95
C TRP A 142 -1.11 15.69 0.02
N GLU A 143 -1.20 16.91 0.56
CA GLU A 143 -2.31 17.35 1.41
C GLU A 143 -3.31 18.12 0.55
N GLU A 144 -4.57 17.79 0.69
CA GLU A 144 -5.63 18.44 -0.06
C GLU A 144 -6.67 19.08 0.83
#